data_ef72c9657facb1d8a5087870c1d4b925
#
_entry.id   ef72c9657facb1d8a5087870c1d4b925
#
_cell.length_a   1.000
_cell.length_b   1.000
_cell.length_c   1.000
_cell.angle_alpha   90.00
_cell.angle_beta   90.00
_cell.angle_gamma   90.00
#
_symmetry.space_group_name_H-M   'P 1'
#
loop_
_entity.id
_entity.type
_entity.pdbx_description
1 polymer ?
#
loop_
_entity_poly.entity_id
_entity_poly.type
_entity_poly.pdbx_seq_one_letter_code
_entity_poly.pdbx_strand_id
1 'polypeptide(L)'
;MSQEKPVYGGQAVVEGVMFGGKKHTVTAIRRTDGSIHYYHVPKTPNKFLTTIKKIPFIRGIAAIFDASAIGSKHLSFSSDRFEVDPSEDDKIKEESSSSTFGIVLSVAVIGVLSFIFSKLIFSVVPALLAELTRPIFSSDFTQILIESLIKLTLLLTYVYFVSLTPIIKRVFQYHGAEHKVINAYENNLELTIENVQSQSRLHYRCGSSFMLFTVIVGFFVYLFVPTDPL
;
A
#
# COMPACT_ATOMS: atom_id res chain seq x y z
N MET A 1 5.05 35.20 -9.37
CA MET A 1 4.52 34.20 -8.42
C MET A 1 4.57 32.86 -9.14
N SER A 2 5.53 32.00 -8.84
CA SER A 2 5.56 30.64 -9.35
C SER A 2 4.37 29.91 -8.77
N GLN A 3 3.38 29.55 -9.59
CA GLN A 3 2.30 28.67 -9.14
C GLN A 3 2.96 27.34 -8.74
N GLU A 4 2.93 27.02 -7.46
CA GLU A 4 3.35 25.70 -6.99
C GLU A 4 2.54 24.65 -7.75
N LYS A 5 3.24 23.79 -8.47
CA LYS A 5 2.59 22.72 -9.20
C LYS A 5 1.81 21.83 -8.25
N PRO A 6 0.62 21.37 -8.65
CA PRO A 6 -0.14 20.44 -7.82
C PRO A 6 0.65 19.15 -7.63
N VAL A 7 0.70 18.70 -6.39
CA VAL A 7 1.32 17.41 -6.04
C VAL A 7 0.35 16.29 -6.41
N TYR A 8 0.85 15.30 -7.14
CA TYR A 8 0.13 14.07 -7.45
C TYR A 8 0.65 12.93 -6.60
N GLY A 9 -0.25 12.06 -6.16
CA GLY A 9 0.07 10.75 -5.62
C GLY A 9 -0.41 9.68 -6.57
N GLY A 10 0.11 8.48 -6.44
CA GLY A 10 -0.33 7.36 -7.24
C GLY A 10 -0.41 6.07 -6.43
N GLN A 11 -0.89 5.04 -7.08
CA GLN A 11 -0.97 3.68 -6.58
C GLN A 11 -0.92 2.72 -7.76
N ALA A 12 -0.04 1.74 -7.70
CA ALA A 12 -0.10 0.62 -8.63
C ALA A 12 -1.36 -0.22 -8.36
N VAL A 13 -2.01 -0.63 -9.43
CA VAL A 13 -3.15 -1.55 -9.43
C VAL A 13 -2.83 -2.73 -10.36
N VAL A 14 -3.72 -3.70 -10.45
CA VAL A 14 -3.51 -4.85 -11.34
C VAL A 14 -3.51 -4.36 -12.79
N GLU A 15 -2.41 -4.64 -13.52
CA GLU A 15 -2.16 -4.22 -14.90
C GLU A 15 -2.35 -2.72 -15.16
N GLY A 16 -2.07 -1.87 -14.15
CA GLY A 16 -2.26 -0.44 -14.30
C GLY A 16 -1.73 0.44 -13.19
N VAL A 17 -2.04 1.74 -13.32
CA VAL A 17 -1.66 2.77 -12.36
C VAL A 17 -2.83 3.72 -12.12
N MET A 18 -3.07 4.06 -10.86
CA MET A 18 -3.98 5.12 -10.44
C MET A 18 -3.17 6.36 -10.09
N PHE A 19 -3.62 7.53 -10.55
CA PHE A 19 -3.11 8.83 -10.15
C PHE A 19 -4.20 9.65 -9.47
N GLY A 20 -3.85 10.22 -8.33
CA GLY A 20 -4.72 11.08 -7.54
C GLY A 20 -4.31 12.54 -7.58
N GLY A 21 -5.14 13.38 -8.21
CA GLY A 21 -5.03 14.83 -8.21
C GLY A 21 -5.92 15.49 -7.15
N LYS A 22 -6.03 16.83 -7.20
CA LYS A 22 -6.86 17.61 -6.27
C LYS A 22 -8.36 17.34 -6.43
N LYS A 23 -8.84 17.19 -7.68
CA LYS A 23 -10.28 17.10 -8.02
C LYS A 23 -10.72 15.72 -8.45
N HIS A 24 -9.82 14.91 -8.99
CA HIS A 24 -10.11 13.62 -9.58
C HIS A 24 -9.06 12.58 -9.18
N THR A 25 -9.47 11.32 -9.16
CA THR A 25 -8.59 10.17 -9.24
C THR A 25 -8.87 9.45 -10.55
N VAL A 26 -7.81 9.02 -11.23
CA VAL A 26 -7.89 8.35 -12.53
C VAL A 26 -7.03 7.11 -12.50
N THR A 27 -7.59 5.99 -12.92
CA THR A 27 -6.83 4.75 -13.14
C THR A 27 -6.79 4.46 -14.64
N ALA A 28 -5.62 4.07 -15.11
CA ALA A 28 -5.42 3.51 -16.44
C ALA A 28 -5.00 2.05 -16.27
N ILE A 29 -5.70 1.13 -16.89
CA ILE A 29 -5.38 -0.30 -16.90
C ILE A 29 -5.20 -0.81 -18.32
N ARG A 30 -4.30 -1.77 -18.49
CA ARG A 30 -4.13 -2.51 -19.73
C ARG A 30 -5.04 -3.73 -19.73
N ARG A 31 -5.84 -3.89 -20.77
CA ARG A 31 -6.74 -5.02 -20.95
C ARG A 31 -6.04 -6.18 -21.67
N THR A 32 -6.70 -7.33 -21.70
CA THR A 32 -6.21 -8.55 -22.37
C THR A 32 -5.95 -8.36 -23.86
N ASP A 33 -6.77 -7.53 -24.55
CA ASP A 33 -6.62 -7.15 -25.96
C ASP A 33 -5.52 -6.10 -26.20
N GLY A 34 -4.83 -5.62 -25.13
CA GLY A 34 -3.81 -4.58 -25.18
C GLY A 34 -4.36 -3.14 -25.15
N SER A 35 -5.67 -2.94 -25.19
CA SER A 35 -6.30 -1.61 -25.06
C SER A 35 -6.08 -1.02 -23.67
N ILE A 36 -6.18 0.32 -23.57
CA ILE A 36 -6.09 1.02 -22.28
C ILE A 36 -7.47 1.52 -21.90
N HIS A 37 -7.95 1.06 -20.74
CA HIS A 37 -9.21 1.53 -20.16
C HIS A 37 -8.95 2.49 -19.01
N TYR A 38 -9.82 3.50 -18.89
CA TYR A 38 -9.71 4.55 -17.89
C TYR A 38 -10.91 4.49 -16.93
N TYR A 39 -10.62 4.67 -15.63
CA TYR A 39 -11.63 4.80 -14.61
C TYR A 39 -11.46 6.14 -13.88
N HIS A 40 -12.45 7.01 -14.04
CA HIS A 40 -12.47 8.34 -13.48
C HIS A 40 -13.39 8.42 -12.26
N VAL A 41 -12.86 8.87 -11.14
CA VAL A 41 -13.64 9.14 -9.93
C VAL A 41 -13.44 10.58 -9.50
N PRO A 42 -14.50 11.43 -9.48
CA PRO A 42 -14.42 12.76 -8.93
C PRO A 42 -14.25 12.67 -7.41
N LYS A 43 -13.39 13.52 -6.86
CA LYS A 43 -13.24 13.67 -5.40
C LYS A 43 -14.34 14.60 -4.88
N THR A 44 -15.36 14.01 -4.27
CA THR A 44 -16.38 14.77 -3.55
C THR A 44 -15.88 15.06 -2.14
N PRO A 45 -15.70 16.34 -1.74
CA PRO A 45 -15.23 16.66 -0.40
C PRO A 45 -16.28 16.22 0.65
N ASN A 46 -15.92 15.26 1.46
CA ASN A 46 -16.72 14.89 2.62
C ASN A 46 -16.45 15.92 3.74
N LYS A 47 -17.47 16.69 4.13
CA LYS A 47 -17.35 17.73 5.17
C LYS A 47 -16.84 17.18 6.50
N PHE A 48 -17.29 15.98 6.88
CA PHE A 48 -16.87 15.30 8.10
C PHE A 48 -15.37 14.96 8.06
N LEU A 49 -14.90 14.31 7.00
CA LEU A 49 -13.47 14.00 6.81
C LEU A 49 -12.61 15.27 6.74
N THR A 50 -13.10 16.31 6.09
CA THR A 50 -12.39 17.60 6.01
C THR A 50 -12.22 18.24 7.38
N THR A 51 -13.21 18.11 8.26
CA THR A 51 -13.16 18.61 9.64
C THR A 51 -12.19 17.79 10.49
N ILE A 52 -12.25 16.47 10.43
CA ILE A 52 -11.37 15.56 11.19
C ILE A 52 -9.90 15.75 10.76
N LYS A 53 -9.63 15.95 9.48
CA LYS A 53 -8.28 16.21 8.96
C LYS A 53 -7.65 17.51 9.48
N LYS A 54 -8.39 18.37 10.18
CA LYS A 54 -7.85 19.56 10.87
C LYS A 54 -7.29 19.24 12.26
N ILE A 55 -7.67 18.11 12.86
CA ILE A 55 -7.26 17.74 14.22
C ILE A 55 -5.87 17.08 14.16
N PRO A 56 -4.85 17.61 14.87
CA PRO A 56 -3.54 16.99 14.98
C PRO A 56 -3.67 15.53 15.44
N PHE A 57 -2.76 14.65 14.99
CA PHE A 57 -2.73 13.19 15.21
C PHE A 57 -3.86 12.41 14.51
N ILE A 58 -5.13 12.85 14.59
CA ILE A 58 -6.26 12.15 13.95
C ILE A 58 -6.22 12.35 12.43
N ARG A 59 -5.68 13.49 11.96
CA ARG A 59 -5.57 13.78 10.51
C ARG A 59 -4.84 12.71 9.71
N GLY A 60 -3.78 12.11 10.30
CA GLY A 60 -3.02 11.05 9.65
C GLY A 60 -3.84 9.78 9.48
N ILE A 61 -4.52 9.37 10.55
CA ILE A 61 -5.41 8.19 10.54
C ILE A 61 -6.54 8.41 9.53
N ALA A 62 -7.21 9.57 9.57
CA ALA A 62 -8.28 9.90 8.63
C ALA A 62 -7.79 9.94 7.17
N ALA A 63 -6.56 10.41 6.93
CA ALA A 63 -5.96 10.41 5.59
C ALA A 63 -5.68 9.00 5.07
N ILE A 64 -5.21 8.09 5.94
CA ILE A 64 -4.96 6.68 5.59
C ILE A 64 -6.29 5.99 5.23
N PHE A 65 -7.34 6.16 6.04
CA PHE A 65 -8.65 5.57 5.74
C PHE A 65 -9.24 6.09 4.42
N ASP A 66 -9.15 7.41 4.18
CA ASP A 66 -9.64 8.03 2.95
C ASP A 66 -8.86 7.52 1.72
N ALA A 67 -7.54 7.48 1.81
CA ALA A 67 -6.69 6.96 0.76
C ALA A 67 -6.95 5.45 0.49
N SER A 68 -7.14 4.66 1.56
CA SER A 68 -7.46 3.23 1.44
C SER A 68 -8.82 3.01 0.78
N ALA A 69 -9.84 3.78 1.16
CA ALA A 69 -11.17 3.69 0.57
C ALA A 69 -11.18 4.05 -0.92
N ILE A 70 -10.43 5.09 -1.31
CA ILE A 70 -10.26 5.47 -2.71
C ILE A 70 -9.46 4.38 -3.44
N GLY A 71 -8.32 3.98 -2.89
CA GLY A 71 -7.45 2.98 -3.49
C GLY A 71 -8.14 1.64 -3.70
N SER A 72 -8.98 1.20 -2.75
CA SER A 72 -9.75 -0.04 -2.88
C SER A 72 -10.71 -0.02 -4.06
N LYS A 73 -11.41 1.08 -4.33
CA LYS A 73 -12.30 1.21 -5.50
C LYS A 73 -11.54 1.05 -6.81
N HIS A 74 -10.38 1.66 -6.92
CA HIS A 74 -9.54 1.60 -8.12
C HIS A 74 -8.89 0.22 -8.28
N LEU A 75 -8.52 -0.42 -7.16
CA LEU A 75 -8.00 -1.78 -7.15
C LEU A 75 -9.09 -2.79 -7.58
N SER A 76 -10.31 -2.67 -7.04
CA SER A 76 -11.45 -3.49 -7.44
C SER A 76 -11.72 -3.35 -8.94
N PHE A 77 -11.79 -2.11 -9.44
CA PHE A 77 -11.98 -1.86 -10.88
C PHE A 77 -10.95 -2.59 -11.74
N SER A 78 -9.68 -2.59 -11.32
CA SER A 78 -8.61 -3.25 -12.06
C SER A 78 -8.66 -4.78 -11.93
N SER A 79 -8.91 -5.29 -10.71
CA SER A 79 -8.96 -6.72 -10.44
C SER A 79 -10.14 -7.40 -11.13
N ASP A 80 -11.31 -6.75 -11.15
CA ASP A 80 -12.51 -7.28 -11.79
C ASP A 80 -12.37 -7.40 -13.33
N ARG A 81 -11.43 -6.64 -13.92
CA ARG A 81 -11.23 -6.56 -15.38
C ARG A 81 -9.91 -7.17 -15.87
N PHE A 82 -9.08 -7.63 -14.97
CA PHE A 82 -7.71 -8.09 -15.25
C PHE A 82 -7.65 -9.24 -16.28
N GLU A 83 -8.51 -10.25 -16.14
CA GLU A 83 -8.54 -11.44 -17.01
C GLU A 83 -9.78 -11.50 -17.91
N VAL A 84 -10.63 -10.47 -17.88
CA VAL A 84 -11.89 -10.43 -18.60
C VAL A 84 -11.70 -9.74 -19.95
N ASP A 85 -12.30 -10.25 -21.02
CA ASP A 85 -12.31 -9.59 -22.33
C ASP A 85 -13.17 -8.30 -22.25
N PRO A 86 -12.76 -7.18 -22.89
CA PRO A 86 -13.55 -5.95 -22.89
C PRO A 86 -14.98 -6.10 -23.37
N SER A 87 -15.28 -7.08 -24.23
CA SER A 87 -16.62 -7.39 -24.72
C SER A 87 -17.53 -8.00 -23.65
N GLU A 88 -16.96 -8.47 -22.53
CA GLU A 88 -17.68 -9.12 -21.42
C GLU A 88 -17.87 -8.21 -20.20
N ASP A 89 -17.50 -6.93 -20.30
CA ASP A 89 -17.61 -5.96 -19.18
C ASP A 89 -19.01 -5.83 -18.60
N ASP A 90 -20.05 -6.13 -19.38
CA ASP A 90 -21.46 -6.10 -18.90
C ASP A 90 -21.73 -7.22 -17.88
N LYS A 91 -21.08 -8.37 -17.99
CA LYS A 91 -21.20 -9.48 -17.05
C LYS A 91 -20.66 -9.12 -15.66
N ILE A 92 -19.61 -8.29 -15.59
CA ILE A 92 -19.01 -7.83 -14.33
C ILE A 92 -20.02 -7.02 -13.50
N LYS A 93 -20.90 -6.25 -14.15
CA LYS A 93 -21.93 -5.45 -13.46
C LYS A 93 -23.03 -6.31 -12.84
N GLU A 94 -23.35 -7.45 -13.43
CA GLU A 94 -24.37 -8.38 -12.92
C GLU A 94 -23.88 -9.14 -11.68
N GLU A 95 -22.63 -9.58 -11.66
CA GLU A 95 -22.04 -10.29 -10.52
C GLU A 95 -21.87 -9.38 -9.29
N SER A 96 -21.57 -8.10 -9.48
CA SER A 96 -21.43 -7.13 -8.39
C SER A 96 -22.75 -6.79 -7.66
N SER A 97 -23.88 -7.23 -8.18
CA SER A 97 -25.22 -7.09 -7.59
C SER A 97 -25.52 -8.11 -6.48
N SER A 98 -24.66 -9.11 -6.26
CA SER A 98 -24.85 -10.09 -5.20
C SER A 98 -24.66 -9.47 -3.81
N SER A 99 -25.58 -9.79 -2.91
CA SER A 99 -25.66 -9.41 -1.49
C SER A 99 -24.44 -8.69 -0.90
N THR A 100 -24.46 -7.37 -0.90
CA THR A 100 -23.42 -6.51 -0.29
C THR A 100 -23.07 -6.92 1.15
N PHE A 101 -24.06 -7.43 1.91
CA PHE A 101 -23.85 -7.88 3.28
C PHE A 101 -22.96 -9.14 3.37
N GLY A 102 -23.17 -10.12 2.50
CA GLY A 102 -22.35 -11.34 2.45
C GLY A 102 -20.90 -11.03 2.08
N ILE A 103 -20.69 -10.12 1.13
CA ILE A 103 -19.36 -9.67 0.73
C ILE A 103 -18.65 -8.95 1.88
N VAL A 104 -19.31 -8.00 2.54
CA VAL A 104 -18.76 -7.26 3.68
C VAL A 104 -18.40 -8.19 4.82
N LEU A 105 -19.26 -9.17 5.12
CA LEU A 105 -19.02 -10.14 6.18
C LEU A 105 -17.80 -11.04 5.86
N SER A 106 -17.70 -11.56 4.63
CA SER A 106 -16.57 -12.40 4.23
C SER A 106 -15.25 -11.64 4.25
N VAL A 107 -15.21 -10.41 3.76
CA VAL A 107 -14.03 -9.53 3.82
C VAL A 107 -13.64 -9.23 5.26
N ALA A 108 -14.60 -8.97 6.16
CA ALA A 108 -14.35 -8.75 7.57
C ALA A 108 -13.75 -9.98 8.25
N VAL A 109 -14.31 -11.17 8.01
CA VAL A 109 -13.80 -12.43 8.57
C VAL A 109 -12.38 -12.72 8.07
N ILE A 110 -12.14 -12.62 6.76
CA ILE A 110 -10.80 -12.81 6.17
C ILE A 110 -9.82 -11.78 6.74
N GLY A 111 -10.24 -10.52 6.88
CA GLY A 111 -9.41 -9.45 7.45
C GLY A 111 -9.00 -9.74 8.90
N VAL A 112 -9.94 -10.17 9.74
CA VAL A 112 -9.66 -10.54 11.14
C VAL A 112 -8.72 -11.75 11.21
N LEU A 113 -8.99 -12.81 10.45
CA LEU A 113 -8.13 -14.00 10.41
C LEU A 113 -6.72 -13.66 9.91
N SER A 114 -6.61 -12.85 8.86
CA SER A 114 -5.31 -12.38 8.36
C SER A 114 -4.56 -11.54 9.37
N PHE A 115 -5.27 -10.68 10.13
CA PHE A 115 -4.67 -9.89 11.19
C PHE A 115 -4.13 -10.76 12.33
N ILE A 116 -4.92 -11.74 12.81
CA ILE A 116 -4.49 -12.68 13.86
C ILE A 116 -3.28 -13.48 13.38
N PHE A 117 -3.33 -14.02 12.16
CA PHE A 117 -2.23 -14.78 11.57
C PHE A 117 -0.95 -13.95 11.42
N SER A 118 -1.12 -12.70 10.97
CA SER A 118 -0.01 -11.74 10.87
C SER A 118 0.63 -11.46 12.23
N LYS A 119 -0.18 -11.26 13.28
CA LYS A 119 0.30 -11.08 14.65
C LYS A 119 1.05 -12.32 15.16
N LEU A 120 0.53 -13.51 14.88
CA LEU A 120 1.21 -14.75 15.26
C LEU A 120 2.60 -14.83 14.62
N ILE A 121 2.71 -14.62 13.32
CA ILE A 121 3.98 -14.75 12.59
C ILE A 121 4.95 -13.61 12.93
N PHE A 122 4.49 -12.35 12.85
CA PHE A 122 5.39 -11.18 12.93
C PHE A 122 5.58 -10.64 14.36
N SER A 123 4.90 -11.18 15.36
CA SER A 123 5.11 -10.79 16.76
C SER A 123 5.50 -11.97 17.64
N VAL A 124 4.70 -13.06 17.63
CA VAL A 124 4.94 -14.19 18.53
C VAL A 124 6.18 -15.00 18.12
N VAL A 125 6.34 -15.29 16.82
CA VAL A 125 7.50 -16.09 16.37
C VAL A 125 8.83 -15.40 16.66
N PRO A 126 9.04 -14.11 16.36
CA PRO A 126 10.27 -13.40 16.75
C PRO A 126 10.52 -13.38 18.25
N ALA A 127 9.49 -13.14 19.06
CA ALA A 127 9.61 -13.14 20.51
C ALA A 127 10.06 -14.51 21.05
N LEU A 128 9.44 -15.60 20.59
CA LEU A 128 9.84 -16.96 20.97
C LEU A 128 11.27 -17.30 20.54
N LEU A 129 11.65 -16.91 19.33
CA LEU A 129 13.02 -17.14 18.83
C LEU A 129 14.06 -16.34 19.61
N ALA A 130 13.73 -15.10 19.98
CA ALA A 130 14.59 -14.28 20.83
C ALA A 130 14.72 -14.90 22.23
N GLU A 131 13.61 -15.36 22.84
CA GLU A 131 13.62 -16.00 24.16
C GLU A 131 14.50 -17.25 24.19
N LEU A 132 14.55 -18.04 23.13
CA LEU A 132 15.47 -19.19 23.01
C LEU A 132 16.96 -18.80 23.12
N THR A 133 17.30 -17.55 22.86
CA THR A 133 18.67 -17.05 22.99
C THR A 133 18.98 -16.52 24.40
N ARG A 134 17.98 -16.38 25.29
CA ARG A 134 18.11 -15.84 26.64
C ARG A 134 19.19 -16.52 27.51
N PRO A 135 19.38 -17.85 27.44
CA PRO A 135 20.48 -18.49 28.18
C PRO A 135 21.89 -18.00 27.82
N ILE A 136 22.04 -17.48 26.60
CA ILE A 136 23.34 -16.99 26.08
C ILE A 136 23.40 -15.46 26.24
N PHE A 137 22.30 -14.78 25.95
CA PHE A 137 22.19 -13.32 25.97
C PHE A 137 21.11 -12.90 26.97
N SER A 138 21.46 -12.77 28.24
CA SER A 138 20.53 -12.50 29.34
C SER A 138 20.08 -11.04 29.48
N SER A 139 20.73 -10.11 28.77
CA SER A 139 20.39 -8.69 28.81
C SER A 139 19.12 -8.39 28.04
N ASP A 140 18.16 -7.67 28.65
CA ASP A 140 16.89 -7.28 28.01
C ASP A 140 17.12 -6.41 26.77
N PHE A 141 18.11 -5.51 26.82
CA PHE A 141 18.52 -4.74 25.64
C PHE A 141 18.92 -5.64 24.47
N THR A 142 19.71 -6.68 24.75
CA THR A 142 20.15 -7.63 23.73
C THR A 142 18.98 -8.45 23.20
N GLN A 143 18.01 -8.84 24.05
CA GLN A 143 16.79 -9.53 23.64
C GLN A 143 15.94 -8.68 22.70
N ILE A 144 15.73 -7.40 23.01
CA ILE A 144 15.02 -6.44 22.13
C ILE A 144 15.72 -6.31 20.80
N LEU A 145 17.05 -6.23 20.79
CA LEU A 145 17.83 -6.14 19.55
C LEU A 145 17.67 -7.39 18.67
N ILE A 146 17.81 -8.58 19.28
CA ILE A 146 17.64 -9.88 18.59
C ILE A 146 16.23 -10.01 18.03
N GLU A 147 15.20 -9.75 18.83
CA GLU A 147 13.81 -9.82 18.40
C GLU A 147 13.54 -8.87 17.23
N SER A 148 14.04 -7.63 17.31
CA SER A 148 13.88 -6.64 16.25
C SER A 148 14.59 -7.04 14.95
N LEU A 149 15.77 -7.64 15.06
CA LEU A 149 16.53 -8.15 13.92
C LEU A 149 15.79 -9.32 13.26
N ILE A 150 15.23 -10.23 14.06
CA ILE A 150 14.41 -11.34 13.55
C ILE A 150 13.16 -10.80 12.85
N LYS A 151 12.45 -9.83 13.44
CA LYS A 151 11.28 -9.18 12.82
C LYS A 151 11.62 -8.55 11.48
N LEU A 152 12.72 -7.81 11.43
CA LEU A 152 13.16 -7.16 10.19
C LEU A 152 13.53 -8.20 9.13
N THR A 153 14.28 -9.23 9.50
CA THR A 153 14.67 -10.32 8.59
C THR A 153 13.44 -11.05 8.05
N LEU A 154 12.50 -11.37 8.93
CA LEU A 154 11.25 -12.04 8.56
C LEU A 154 10.42 -11.18 7.59
N LEU A 155 10.30 -9.88 7.86
CA LEU A 155 9.61 -8.93 6.99
C LEU A 155 10.25 -8.86 5.61
N LEU A 156 11.57 -8.68 5.55
CA LEU A 156 12.29 -8.59 4.28
C LEU A 156 12.20 -9.91 3.48
N THR A 157 12.31 -11.04 4.17
CA THR A 157 12.14 -12.37 3.58
C THR A 157 10.74 -12.56 3.03
N TYR A 158 9.71 -12.18 3.78
CA TYR A 158 8.33 -12.22 3.33
C TYR A 158 8.10 -11.36 2.07
N VAL A 159 8.54 -10.10 2.11
CA VAL A 159 8.42 -9.19 0.94
C VAL A 159 9.16 -9.76 -0.26
N TYR A 160 10.35 -10.34 -0.07
CA TYR A 160 11.11 -10.97 -1.14
C TYR A 160 10.33 -12.12 -1.78
N PHE A 161 9.85 -13.09 -0.99
CA PHE A 161 9.10 -14.23 -1.53
C PHE A 161 7.78 -13.80 -2.19
N VAL A 162 7.04 -12.87 -1.59
CA VAL A 162 5.82 -12.34 -2.18
C VAL A 162 6.11 -11.65 -3.51
N SER A 163 7.24 -10.94 -3.62
CA SER A 163 7.65 -10.27 -4.86
C SER A 163 7.95 -11.21 -6.03
N LEU A 164 8.20 -12.50 -5.75
CA LEU A 164 8.41 -13.51 -6.79
C LEU A 164 7.09 -13.97 -7.44
N THR A 165 5.95 -13.76 -6.78
CA THR A 165 4.63 -14.10 -7.32
C THR A 165 4.36 -13.29 -8.59
N PRO A 166 3.96 -13.90 -9.72
CA PRO A 166 3.81 -13.20 -11.01
C PRO A 166 2.94 -11.95 -10.93
N ILE A 167 1.78 -12.03 -10.29
CA ILE A 167 0.85 -10.91 -10.12
C ILE A 167 1.51 -9.76 -9.34
N ILE A 168 2.12 -10.08 -8.20
CA ILE A 168 2.78 -9.08 -7.35
C ILE A 168 4.00 -8.47 -8.06
N LYS A 169 4.76 -9.28 -8.78
CA LYS A 169 5.87 -8.79 -9.62
C LYS A 169 5.38 -7.77 -10.64
N ARG A 170 4.23 -8.00 -11.28
CA ARG A 170 3.61 -7.05 -12.21
C ARG A 170 3.20 -5.76 -11.49
N VAL A 171 2.56 -5.87 -10.33
CA VAL A 171 2.20 -4.68 -9.51
C VAL A 171 3.44 -3.87 -9.15
N PHE A 172 4.56 -4.50 -8.76
CA PHE A 172 5.81 -3.78 -8.50
C PHE A 172 6.41 -3.11 -9.75
N GLN A 173 6.25 -3.70 -10.93
CA GLN A 173 6.66 -3.07 -12.18
C GLN A 173 5.84 -1.79 -12.45
N TYR A 174 4.52 -1.84 -12.26
CA TYR A 174 3.65 -0.67 -12.39
C TYR A 174 3.92 0.38 -11.29
N HIS A 175 4.26 -0.05 -10.08
CA HIS A 175 4.68 0.87 -9.01
C HIS A 175 5.97 1.64 -9.40
N GLY A 176 6.95 0.95 -9.95
CA GLY A 176 8.15 1.61 -10.49
C GLY A 176 7.84 2.55 -11.66
N ALA A 177 6.89 2.20 -12.52
CA ALA A 177 6.43 3.06 -13.61
C ALA A 177 5.71 4.30 -13.11
N GLU A 178 4.86 4.16 -12.07
CA GLU A 178 4.22 5.27 -11.36
C GLU A 178 5.24 6.29 -10.88
N HIS A 179 6.29 5.84 -10.17
CA HIS A 179 7.36 6.72 -9.70
C HIS A 179 8.06 7.46 -10.84
N LYS A 180 8.30 6.79 -11.95
CA LYS A 180 8.91 7.42 -13.14
C LYS A 180 8.05 8.53 -13.71
N VAL A 181 6.73 8.34 -13.78
CA VAL A 181 5.78 9.36 -14.25
C VAL A 181 5.78 10.56 -13.29
N ILE A 182 5.72 10.32 -11.97
CA ILE A 182 5.74 11.40 -10.98
C ILE A 182 7.06 12.16 -11.06
N ASN A 183 8.19 11.48 -11.14
CA ASN A 183 9.51 12.11 -11.27
C ASN A 183 9.61 12.97 -12.54
N ALA A 184 9.13 12.47 -13.69
CA ALA A 184 9.11 13.24 -14.94
C ALA A 184 8.27 14.52 -14.78
N TYR A 185 7.09 14.40 -14.20
CA TYR A 185 6.20 15.53 -13.95
C TYR A 185 6.84 16.58 -13.02
N GLU A 186 7.47 16.15 -11.91
CA GLU A 186 8.12 17.03 -10.93
C GLU A 186 9.35 17.71 -11.51
N ASN A 187 10.09 17.01 -12.38
CA ASN A 187 11.25 17.55 -13.11
C ASN A 187 10.84 18.46 -14.29
N ASN A 188 9.55 18.77 -14.46
CA ASN A 188 9.02 19.60 -15.56
C ASN A 188 9.31 19.05 -16.96
N LEU A 189 9.44 17.74 -17.09
CA LEU A 189 9.60 17.10 -18.39
C LEU A 189 8.23 16.87 -19.04
N GLU A 190 8.20 16.87 -20.35
CA GLU A 190 7.03 16.40 -21.09
C GLU A 190 6.82 14.91 -20.81
N LEU A 191 5.57 14.49 -20.59
CA LEU A 191 5.24 13.10 -20.25
C LEU A 191 5.23 12.21 -21.50
N THR A 192 6.35 12.14 -22.21
CA THR A 192 6.60 11.19 -23.28
C THR A 192 7.13 9.87 -22.70
N ILE A 193 6.99 8.78 -23.45
CA ILE A 193 7.50 7.46 -23.04
C ILE A 193 9.00 7.54 -22.75
N GLU A 194 9.74 8.21 -23.61
CA GLU A 194 11.20 8.35 -23.51
C GLU A 194 11.61 9.10 -22.22
N ASN A 195 11.03 10.28 -22.01
CA ASN A 195 11.29 11.07 -20.80
C ASN A 195 10.94 10.33 -19.53
N VAL A 196 9.79 9.65 -19.49
CA VAL A 196 9.34 8.87 -18.34
C VAL A 196 10.26 7.67 -18.10
N GLN A 197 10.65 6.96 -19.13
CA GLN A 197 11.54 5.80 -18.97
C GLN A 197 12.93 6.18 -18.50
N SER A 198 13.44 7.36 -18.82
CA SER A 198 14.73 7.86 -18.34
C SER A 198 14.75 8.17 -16.83
N GLN A 199 13.57 8.33 -16.20
CA GLN A 199 13.49 8.70 -14.81
C GLN A 199 13.74 7.54 -13.84
N SER A 200 14.13 7.88 -12.60
CA SER A 200 14.30 6.92 -11.51
C SER A 200 12.98 6.25 -11.14
N ARG A 201 13.04 4.95 -10.89
CA ARG A 201 11.94 4.19 -10.25
C ARG A 201 11.84 4.40 -8.73
N LEU A 202 12.78 5.14 -8.12
CA LEU A 202 12.75 5.48 -6.71
C LEU A 202 12.14 6.86 -6.55
N HIS A 203 11.29 7.01 -5.53
CA HIS A 203 10.67 8.28 -5.21
C HIS A 203 10.59 8.44 -3.68
N TYR A 204 10.93 9.62 -3.16
CA TYR A 204 11.05 9.88 -1.72
C TYR A 204 9.70 9.89 -0.97
N ARG A 205 8.58 10.09 -1.66
CA ARG A 205 7.22 10.02 -1.07
C ARG A 205 6.56 8.64 -1.20
N CYS A 206 7.34 7.60 -1.46
CA CYS A 206 6.80 6.26 -1.61
C CYS A 206 6.22 5.74 -0.30
N GLY A 207 4.98 5.24 -0.33
CA GLY A 207 4.32 4.66 0.82
C GLY A 207 5.02 3.41 1.38
N SER A 208 5.79 2.67 0.57
CA SER A 208 6.56 1.52 1.04
C SER A 208 7.72 1.92 1.97
N SER A 209 8.27 3.13 1.81
CA SER A 209 9.27 3.69 2.74
C SER A 209 8.69 3.86 4.15
N PHE A 210 7.39 4.15 4.26
CA PHE A 210 6.72 4.29 5.55
C PHE A 210 6.75 2.98 6.36
N MET A 211 6.62 1.81 5.71
CA MET A 211 6.73 0.51 6.40
C MET A 211 8.12 0.32 7.01
N LEU A 212 9.17 0.63 6.27
CA LEU A 212 10.55 0.56 6.78
C LEU A 212 10.77 1.50 7.95
N PHE A 213 10.33 2.76 7.83
CA PHE A 213 10.44 3.73 8.92
C PHE A 213 9.66 3.30 10.16
N THR A 214 8.48 2.69 10.00
CA THR A 214 7.69 2.18 11.13
C THR A 214 8.45 1.09 11.91
N VAL A 215 9.16 0.20 11.22
CA VAL A 215 9.99 -0.83 11.87
C VAL A 215 11.16 -0.19 12.62
N ILE A 216 11.86 0.77 11.99
CA ILE A 216 13.00 1.46 12.60
C ILE A 216 12.55 2.27 13.81
N VAL A 217 11.50 3.07 13.69
CA VAL A 217 10.95 3.87 14.79
C VAL A 217 10.42 2.97 15.91
N GLY A 218 9.75 1.88 15.54
CA GLY A 218 9.28 0.88 16.50
C GLY A 218 10.41 0.30 17.34
N PHE A 219 11.53 -0.04 16.71
CA PHE A 219 12.74 -0.49 17.43
C PHE A 219 13.19 0.54 18.46
N PHE A 220 13.35 1.82 18.08
CA PHE A 220 13.76 2.85 19.03
C PHE A 220 12.73 3.07 20.15
N VAL A 221 11.44 3.03 19.84
CA VAL A 221 10.39 3.16 20.87
C VAL A 221 10.48 2.02 21.88
N TYR A 222 10.69 0.78 21.44
CA TYR A 222 10.84 -0.37 22.33
C TYR A 222 12.06 -0.27 23.26
N LEU A 223 13.12 0.43 22.86
CA LEU A 223 14.28 0.65 23.73
C LEU A 223 13.96 1.56 24.94
N PHE A 224 12.94 2.41 24.84
CA PHE A 224 12.56 3.36 25.88
C PHE A 224 11.33 2.95 26.68
N VAL A 225 10.62 1.91 26.25
CA VAL A 225 9.47 1.37 26.97
C VAL A 225 9.96 0.28 27.91
N PRO A 226 9.79 0.42 29.25
CA PRO A 226 10.11 -0.66 30.17
C PRO A 226 9.30 -1.91 29.82
N THR A 227 9.96 -2.99 29.53
CA THR A 227 9.34 -4.30 29.31
C THR A 227 9.37 -5.06 30.64
N ASP A 228 8.56 -4.64 31.60
CA ASP A 228 8.29 -5.49 32.75
C ASP A 228 7.50 -6.70 32.23
N PRO A 229 7.94 -7.93 32.51
CA PRO A 229 7.19 -9.12 32.10
C PRO A 229 5.86 -9.11 32.86
N LEU A 230 4.73 -9.20 32.12
CA LEU A 230 3.42 -9.48 32.68
C LEU A 230 3.39 -10.87 33.32
#